data_191c458e72e31db9e1c7448e2a08bd07
#
_entry.id   191c458e72e31db9e1c7448e2a08bd07
#
_cell.length_a   1.000
_cell.length_b   1.000
_cell.length_c   1.000
_cell.angle_alpha   90.00
_cell.angle_beta   90.00
_cell.angle_gamma   90.00
#
_symmetry.space_group_name_H-M   'P 1'
#
loop_
_entity.id
_entity.type
_entity.pdbx_description
1 polymer ?
#
loop_
_entity_poly.entity_id
_entity_poly.type
_entity_poly.pdbx_seq_one_letter_code
_entity_poly.pdbx_strand_id
1 'polypeptide(L)'
;MTTEYIFLFQSKIIAARGRPAFLREVPSLYENVLELQLPDCIVNEACLPKNVILKIEYSKDRDLFDPPKTALFDNETLIYDRLQPLQGSVIPKYLGLASIAGRRAHLLSDIGGMSMVKKELLRTDPATNFEEMISVSLRLIRQHDVRLEYLDPSNVHLCGDALWIVDLEHAQLIPSDLSHEEEKEEEDRLREQ
;
A
#
# COMPACT_ATOMS: atom_id res chain seq x y z
N MET A 1 4.85 4.22 -23.21
CA MET A 1 5.68 3.08 -23.66
C MET A 1 5.74 2.07 -22.53
N THR A 2 5.59 0.78 -22.81
CA THR A 2 5.79 -0.30 -21.85
C THR A 2 7.22 -0.83 -22.02
N THR A 3 7.90 -1.03 -20.89
CA THR A 3 9.27 -1.55 -20.83
C THR A 3 9.23 -2.98 -20.28
N GLU A 4 10.18 -3.81 -20.68
CA GLU A 4 10.36 -5.12 -20.09
C GLU A 4 11.21 -5.00 -18.81
N TYR A 5 10.73 -5.61 -17.73
CA TYR A 5 11.39 -5.67 -16.43
C TYR A 5 11.67 -7.12 -16.08
N ILE A 6 12.82 -7.38 -15.51
CA ILE A 6 13.22 -8.71 -15.05
C ILE A 6 13.49 -8.60 -13.56
N PHE A 7 12.80 -9.43 -12.77
CA PHE A 7 12.98 -9.47 -11.32
C PHE A 7 13.00 -10.91 -10.81
N LEU A 8 13.57 -11.10 -9.62
CA LEU A 8 13.63 -12.38 -8.93
C LEU A 8 12.54 -12.40 -7.85
N PHE A 9 11.73 -13.45 -7.84
CA PHE A 9 10.72 -13.69 -6.82
C PHE A 9 10.69 -15.18 -6.46
N GLN A 10 10.88 -15.51 -5.16
CA GLN A 10 10.91 -16.88 -4.64
C GLN A 10 11.83 -17.81 -5.48
N SER A 11 13.05 -17.36 -5.75
CA SER A 11 14.06 -18.08 -6.56
C SER A 11 13.73 -18.27 -8.05
N LYS A 12 12.65 -17.65 -8.55
CA LYS A 12 12.31 -17.65 -9.98
C LYS A 12 12.59 -16.30 -10.61
N ILE A 13 13.15 -16.31 -11.81
CA ILE A 13 13.30 -15.12 -12.65
C ILE A 13 11.99 -14.90 -13.39
N ILE A 14 11.39 -13.74 -13.23
CA ILE A 14 10.13 -13.34 -13.86
C ILE A 14 10.41 -12.17 -14.77
N ALA A 15 10.02 -12.30 -16.05
CA ALA A 15 9.99 -11.21 -17.00
C ALA A 15 8.55 -10.65 -17.06
N ALA A 16 8.42 -9.35 -16.93
CA ALA A 16 7.14 -8.66 -16.92
C ALA A 16 7.17 -7.44 -17.82
N ARG A 17 6.04 -7.06 -18.39
CA ARG A 17 5.86 -5.79 -19.07
C ARG A 17 5.26 -4.77 -18.12
N GLY A 18 5.80 -3.56 -18.13
CA GLY A 18 5.27 -2.57 -17.20
C GLY A 18 5.72 -1.15 -17.51
N ARG A 19 5.41 -0.30 -16.57
CA ARG A 19 5.76 1.14 -16.59
C ARG A 19 5.95 1.61 -15.14
N PRO A 20 6.67 2.70 -14.92
CA PRO A 20 6.63 3.37 -13.63
C PRO A 20 5.19 3.75 -13.27
N ALA A 21 4.80 3.54 -12.03
CA ALA A 21 3.52 4.00 -11.52
C ALA A 21 3.54 5.54 -11.46
N PHE A 22 2.91 6.18 -12.41
CA PHE A 22 2.81 7.62 -12.43
C PHE A 22 1.56 8.08 -11.69
N LEU A 23 1.74 8.74 -10.56
CA LEU A 23 0.86 9.86 -10.27
C LEU A 23 1.28 10.97 -11.25
N ARG A 24 0.45 11.22 -12.24
CA ARG A 24 0.77 12.06 -13.43
C ARG A 24 1.27 13.47 -13.12
N GLU A 25 1.22 13.92 -11.88
CA GLU A 25 1.46 15.31 -11.50
C GLU A 25 2.81 15.56 -10.78
N VAL A 26 3.46 14.51 -10.24
CA VAL A 26 4.79 14.65 -9.61
C VAL A 26 5.68 13.46 -10.00
N PRO A 27 6.33 13.48 -11.16
CA PRO A 27 7.12 12.33 -11.67
C PRO A 27 8.26 11.87 -10.75
N SER A 28 8.73 12.74 -9.85
CA SER A 28 9.94 12.49 -9.06
C SER A 28 9.72 11.69 -7.77
N LEU A 29 8.49 11.54 -7.28
CA LEU A 29 8.22 10.91 -5.98
C LEU A 29 8.05 9.39 -6.04
N TYR A 30 7.76 8.80 -7.21
CA TYR A 30 7.40 7.38 -7.35
C TYR A 30 8.24 6.60 -8.36
N GLU A 31 9.48 7.03 -8.63
CA GLU A 31 10.40 6.31 -9.51
C GLU A 31 10.70 4.87 -9.05
N ASN A 32 10.37 4.55 -7.80
CA ASN A 32 10.58 3.25 -7.19
C ASN A 32 9.34 2.34 -7.25
N VAL A 33 8.21 2.78 -7.83
CA VAL A 33 7.00 1.96 -7.94
C VAL A 33 6.72 1.64 -9.40
N LEU A 34 6.57 0.36 -9.71
CA LEU A 34 6.30 -0.16 -11.06
C LEU A 34 4.95 -0.85 -11.10
N GLU A 35 4.12 -0.50 -12.10
CA GLU A 35 2.94 -1.27 -12.49
C GLU A 35 3.37 -2.34 -13.49
N LEU A 36 3.24 -3.61 -13.15
CA LEU A 36 3.72 -4.73 -13.97
C LEU A 36 2.57 -5.64 -14.39
N GLN A 37 2.64 -6.08 -15.64
CA GLN A 37 1.80 -7.15 -16.18
C GLN A 37 2.65 -8.42 -16.32
N LEU A 38 2.29 -9.43 -15.54
CA LEU A 38 2.96 -10.71 -15.56
C LEU A 38 2.42 -11.60 -16.69
N PRO A 39 3.26 -12.48 -17.29
CA PRO A 39 2.75 -13.63 -18.01
C PRO A 39 2.01 -14.55 -17.03
N ASP A 40 1.31 -15.55 -17.58
CA ASP A 40 0.76 -16.61 -16.73
C ASP A 40 1.89 -17.27 -15.96
N CYS A 41 1.92 -17.02 -14.66
CA CYS A 41 3.06 -17.37 -13.81
C CYS A 41 2.59 -18.12 -12.57
N ILE A 42 3.14 -19.32 -12.39
CA ILE A 42 2.96 -20.14 -11.19
C ILE A 42 4.27 -20.14 -10.42
N VAL A 43 4.23 -19.69 -9.17
CA VAL A 43 5.34 -19.70 -8.23
C VAL A 43 4.92 -20.49 -7.00
N ASN A 44 5.67 -21.54 -6.65
CA ASN A 44 5.40 -22.41 -5.50
C ASN A 44 3.92 -22.88 -5.43
N GLU A 45 3.40 -23.38 -6.56
CA GLU A 45 2.02 -23.85 -6.71
C GLU A 45 0.93 -22.76 -6.64
N ALA A 46 1.31 -21.51 -6.36
CA ALA A 46 0.39 -20.39 -6.36
C ALA A 46 0.44 -19.64 -7.71
N CYS A 47 -0.74 -19.32 -8.25
CA CYS A 47 -0.85 -18.48 -9.42
C CYS A 47 -0.75 -17.01 -8.99
N LEU A 48 0.25 -16.29 -9.50
CA LEU A 48 0.35 -14.86 -9.27
C LEU A 48 -0.73 -14.11 -10.05
N PRO A 49 -1.24 -12.99 -9.52
CA PRO A 49 -2.12 -12.10 -10.27
C PRO A 49 -1.46 -11.61 -11.56
N LYS A 50 -2.27 -11.42 -12.60
CA LYS A 50 -1.78 -10.90 -13.89
C LYS A 50 -1.19 -9.50 -13.77
N ASN A 51 -1.79 -8.65 -12.94
CA ASN A 51 -1.33 -7.30 -12.68
C ASN A 51 -0.83 -7.22 -11.25
N VAL A 52 0.37 -6.66 -11.08
CA VAL A 52 1.02 -6.49 -9.78
C VAL A 52 1.72 -5.14 -9.70
N ILE A 53 1.94 -4.69 -8.47
CA ILE A 53 2.77 -3.53 -8.16
C ILE A 53 4.09 -4.03 -7.57
N LEU A 54 5.20 -3.50 -8.07
CA LEU A 54 6.53 -3.72 -7.52
C LEU A 54 7.02 -2.39 -6.92
N LYS A 55 7.04 -2.30 -5.57
CA LYS A 55 7.59 -1.16 -4.82
C LYS A 55 9.04 -1.46 -4.46
N ILE A 56 9.96 -0.76 -5.10
CA ILE A 56 11.40 -1.00 -4.98
C ILE A 56 11.95 -0.17 -3.82
N GLU A 57 12.77 -0.79 -2.98
CA GLU A 57 13.50 -0.08 -1.92
C GLU A 57 14.32 1.09 -2.47
N TYR A 58 14.29 2.22 -1.77
CA TYR A 58 15.11 3.37 -2.15
C TYR A 58 16.61 3.05 -2.11
N SER A 59 17.40 3.73 -2.93
CA SER A 59 18.86 3.57 -2.91
C SER A 59 19.44 4.09 -1.59
N LYS A 60 20.34 3.33 -0.98
CA LYS A 60 21.05 3.70 0.27
C LYS A 60 21.80 5.03 0.16
N ASP A 61 22.24 5.40 -1.04
CA ASP A 61 22.99 6.64 -1.29
C ASP A 61 22.15 7.92 -1.09
N ARG A 62 20.85 7.79 -0.86
CA ARG A 62 19.90 8.89 -0.61
C ARG A 62 19.30 8.86 0.79
N ASP A 63 19.86 8.09 1.70
CA ASP A 63 19.34 7.96 3.08
C ASP A 63 19.74 9.20 3.94
N LEU A 64 19.26 10.37 3.50
CA LEU A 64 19.40 11.64 4.24
C LEU A 64 18.20 11.94 5.14
N PHE A 65 17.25 11.00 5.21
CA PHE A 65 16.02 11.14 5.97
C PHE A 65 16.12 10.44 7.33
N ASP A 66 15.37 10.92 8.29
CA ASP A 66 15.20 10.31 9.61
C ASP A 66 13.71 9.97 9.80
N PRO A 67 13.29 8.70 9.86
CA PRO A 67 14.12 7.50 9.80
C PRO A 67 14.70 7.21 8.41
N PRO A 68 15.79 6.42 8.31
CA PRO A 68 16.34 5.98 7.04
C PRO A 68 15.31 5.24 6.19
N LYS A 69 15.32 5.46 4.88
CA LYS A 69 14.34 4.82 3.97
C LYS A 69 14.40 3.31 3.96
N THR A 70 15.56 2.72 4.28
CA THR A 70 15.71 1.27 4.48
C THR A 70 14.91 0.78 5.69
N ALA A 71 14.87 1.56 6.78
CA ALA A 71 14.04 1.24 7.95
C ALA A 71 12.54 1.35 7.63
N LEU A 72 12.13 2.32 6.82
CA LEU A 72 10.74 2.44 6.36
C LEU A 72 10.33 1.24 5.51
N PHE A 73 11.22 0.76 4.63
CA PHE A 73 10.96 -0.45 3.84
C PHE A 73 10.77 -1.69 4.73
N ASP A 74 11.63 -1.88 5.73
CA ASP A 74 11.51 -2.99 6.67
C ASP A 74 10.25 -2.85 7.55
N ASN A 75 9.92 -1.63 7.98
CA ASN A 75 8.69 -1.35 8.71
C ASN A 75 7.44 -1.73 7.89
N GLU A 76 7.39 -1.36 6.62
CA GLU A 76 6.26 -1.70 5.75
C GLU A 76 6.03 -3.23 5.67
N THR A 77 7.11 -4.04 5.68
CA THR A 77 6.99 -5.51 5.74
C THR A 77 6.28 -5.95 7.03
N LEU A 78 6.71 -5.42 8.19
CA LEU A 78 6.11 -5.75 9.49
C LEU A 78 4.63 -5.36 9.56
N ILE A 79 4.29 -4.21 8.99
CA ILE A 79 2.90 -3.73 8.93
C ILE A 79 2.03 -4.63 8.05
N TYR A 80 2.52 -5.07 6.87
CA TYR A 80 1.79 -6.03 6.05
C TYR A 80 1.56 -7.35 6.77
N ASP A 81 2.54 -7.86 7.51
CA ASP A 81 2.41 -9.08 8.30
C ASP A 81 1.36 -8.90 9.40
N ARG A 82 1.36 -7.77 10.10
CA ARG A 82 0.38 -7.46 11.14
C ARG A 82 -1.03 -7.33 10.58
N LEU A 83 -1.19 -6.70 9.44
CA LEU A 83 -2.47 -6.48 8.76
C LEU A 83 -2.87 -7.62 7.82
N GLN A 84 -2.31 -8.82 7.96
CA GLN A 84 -2.62 -9.97 7.12
C GLN A 84 -4.12 -10.23 6.95
N PRO A 85 -4.99 -10.11 8.00
CA PRO A 85 -6.44 -10.31 7.85
C PRO A 85 -7.13 -9.26 6.96
N LEU A 86 -6.55 -8.08 6.77
CA LEU A 86 -7.12 -6.98 5.98
C LEU A 86 -6.61 -6.96 4.53
N GLN A 87 -5.65 -7.82 4.21
CA GLN A 87 -5.10 -7.91 2.86
C GLN A 87 -6.15 -8.38 1.85
N GLY A 88 -6.25 -7.65 0.74
CA GLY A 88 -7.21 -7.92 -0.31
C GLY A 88 -8.63 -7.36 -0.06
N SER A 89 -8.79 -6.55 1.00
CA SER A 89 -10.04 -5.84 1.31
C SER A 89 -9.83 -4.36 1.64
N VAL A 90 -8.96 -4.03 2.58
CA VAL A 90 -8.64 -2.65 3.00
C VAL A 90 -7.27 -2.22 2.49
N ILE A 91 -6.34 -3.16 2.39
CA ILE A 91 -4.98 -2.96 1.87
C ILE A 91 -4.65 -3.98 0.77
N PRO A 92 -3.69 -3.68 -0.12
CA PRO A 92 -3.23 -4.64 -1.12
C PRO A 92 -2.79 -5.97 -0.51
N LYS A 93 -2.91 -7.07 -1.26
CA LYS A 93 -2.28 -8.32 -0.86
C LYS A 93 -0.77 -8.20 -0.97
N TYR A 94 -0.07 -8.53 0.10
CA TYR A 94 1.37 -8.68 0.10
C TYR A 94 1.73 -10.07 -0.44
N LEU A 95 2.33 -10.12 -1.63
CA LEU A 95 2.71 -11.36 -2.29
C LEU A 95 4.10 -11.84 -1.84
N GLY A 96 4.91 -10.94 -1.27
CA GLY A 96 6.21 -11.24 -0.70
C GLY A 96 7.33 -10.32 -1.20
N LEU A 97 8.56 -10.64 -0.78
CA LEU A 97 9.76 -9.91 -1.19
C LEU A 97 10.24 -10.40 -2.56
N ALA A 98 10.58 -9.45 -3.41
CA ALA A 98 11.23 -9.64 -4.70
C ALA A 98 12.58 -8.93 -4.73
N SER A 99 13.36 -9.14 -5.79
CA SER A 99 14.59 -8.38 -6.04
C SER A 99 14.68 -7.99 -7.52
N ILE A 100 15.00 -6.73 -7.78
CA ILE A 100 15.21 -6.20 -9.11
C ILE A 100 16.52 -5.39 -9.16
N ALA A 101 17.40 -5.72 -10.07
CA ALA A 101 18.72 -5.07 -10.22
C ALA A 101 19.50 -4.99 -8.88
N GLY A 102 19.46 -6.05 -8.07
CA GLY A 102 20.13 -6.13 -6.77
C GLY A 102 19.48 -5.34 -5.64
N ARG A 103 18.32 -4.70 -5.86
CA ARG A 103 17.56 -3.98 -4.85
C ARG A 103 16.36 -4.82 -4.39
N ARG A 104 16.03 -4.73 -3.11
CA ARG A 104 14.81 -5.35 -2.55
C ARG A 104 13.57 -4.65 -3.10
N ALA A 105 12.47 -5.38 -3.18
CA ALA A 105 11.18 -4.82 -3.57
C ALA A 105 10.03 -5.58 -2.91
N HIS A 106 8.95 -4.89 -2.57
CA HIS A 106 7.67 -5.50 -2.22
C HIS A 106 6.90 -5.84 -3.49
N LEU A 107 6.43 -7.07 -3.60
CA LEU A 107 5.49 -7.48 -4.64
C LEU A 107 4.09 -7.46 -4.04
N LEU A 108 3.22 -6.62 -4.60
CA LEU A 108 1.86 -6.36 -4.12
C LEU A 108 0.85 -6.68 -5.22
N SER A 109 -0.38 -7.01 -4.83
CA SER A 109 -1.48 -7.05 -5.80
C SER A 109 -1.77 -5.64 -6.32
N ASP A 110 -2.01 -5.54 -7.62
CA ASP A 110 -2.58 -4.32 -8.19
C ASP A 110 -4.07 -4.26 -7.82
N ILE A 111 -4.46 -3.23 -7.09
CA ILE A 111 -5.85 -2.99 -6.68
C ILE A 111 -6.63 -2.20 -7.72
N GLY A 112 -5.94 -1.60 -8.70
CA GLY A 112 -6.56 -0.68 -9.66
C GLY A 112 -7.10 0.59 -8.98
N GLY A 113 -8.16 1.14 -9.57
CA GLY A 113 -8.83 2.32 -9.01
C GLY A 113 -8.13 3.64 -9.25
N MET A 114 -8.60 4.68 -8.56
CA MET A 114 -8.03 6.03 -8.60
C MET A 114 -7.74 6.52 -7.20
N SER A 115 -6.59 7.19 -7.01
CA SER A 115 -6.33 7.91 -5.78
C SER A 115 -7.35 9.03 -5.55
N MET A 116 -7.60 9.38 -4.28
CA MET A 116 -8.54 10.43 -3.90
C MET A 116 -8.14 11.79 -4.47
N VAL A 117 -6.85 12.08 -4.63
CA VAL A 117 -6.37 13.31 -5.28
C VAL A 117 -6.93 13.44 -6.70
N LYS A 118 -6.96 12.36 -7.47
CA LYS A 118 -7.54 12.38 -8.83
C LYS A 118 -9.06 12.51 -8.80
N LYS A 119 -9.71 11.96 -7.78
CA LYS A 119 -11.18 11.98 -7.66
C LYS A 119 -11.71 13.35 -7.24
N GLU A 120 -11.02 14.09 -6.38
CA GLU A 120 -11.36 15.49 -6.07
C GLU A 120 -11.39 16.36 -7.32
N LEU A 121 -10.48 16.11 -8.27
CA LEU A 121 -10.46 16.79 -9.56
C LEU A 121 -11.66 16.41 -10.45
N LEU A 122 -12.22 15.23 -10.28
CA LEU A 122 -13.32 14.73 -11.13
C LEU A 122 -14.72 15.07 -10.57
N ARG A 123 -14.85 15.56 -9.31
CA ARG A 123 -16.11 16.01 -8.67
C ARG A 123 -17.33 15.18 -9.09
N THR A 124 -17.27 13.88 -8.92
CA THR A 124 -18.37 12.99 -9.33
C THR A 124 -18.94 12.25 -8.14
N ASP A 125 -20.09 12.64 -7.76
CA ASP A 125 -21.05 12.03 -6.86
C ASP A 125 -21.01 12.55 -5.41
N PRO A 126 -21.94 13.48 -5.07
CA PRO A 126 -22.12 13.96 -3.71
C PRO A 126 -22.71 12.90 -2.76
N ALA A 127 -23.13 11.74 -3.26
CA ALA A 127 -23.74 10.68 -2.46
C ALA A 127 -22.71 9.75 -1.77
N THR A 128 -21.43 9.80 -2.16
CA THR A 128 -20.41 8.91 -1.57
C THR A 128 -19.85 9.56 -0.30
N ASN A 129 -20.14 8.97 0.85
CA ASN A 129 -19.61 9.42 2.14
C ASN A 129 -18.16 8.92 2.34
N PHE A 130 -17.19 9.62 1.73
CA PHE A 130 -15.78 9.26 1.80
C PHE A 130 -15.23 9.32 3.23
N GLU A 131 -15.67 10.28 4.04
CA GLU A 131 -15.21 10.43 5.42
C GLU A 131 -15.57 9.20 6.24
N GLU A 132 -16.78 8.70 6.10
CA GLU A 132 -17.20 7.46 6.76
C GLU A 132 -16.40 6.25 6.28
N MET A 133 -16.19 6.12 4.96
CA MET A 133 -15.41 5.02 4.40
C MET A 133 -13.96 5.04 4.92
N ILE A 134 -13.32 6.21 4.97
CA ILE A 134 -11.98 6.38 5.53
C ILE A 134 -11.98 6.00 7.02
N SER A 135 -12.94 6.52 7.80
CA SER A 135 -13.06 6.24 9.22
C SER A 135 -13.19 4.73 9.50
N VAL A 136 -14.04 4.03 8.74
CA VAL A 136 -14.20 2.57 8.84
C VAL A 136 -12.87 1.86 8.54
N SER A 137 -12.17 2.24 7.46
CA SER A 137 -10.89 1.61 7.10
C SER A 137 -9.81 1.83 8.14
N LEU A 138 -9.69 3.05 8.69
CA LEU A 138 -8.74 3.38 9.76
C LEU A 138 -9.05 2.63 11.04
N ARG A 139 -10.33 2.50 11.42
CA ARG A 139 -10.75 1.71 12.58
C ARG A 139 -10.38 0.24 12.42
N LEU A 140 -10.62 -0.36 11.25
CA LEU A 140 -10.22 -1.74 10.98
C LEU A 140 -8.70 -1.94 11.12
N ILE A 141 -7.90 -1.01 10.62
CA ILE A 141 -6.44 -1.04 10.75
C ILE A 141 -6.03 -0.94 12.23
N ARG A 142 -6.64 -0.03 12.99
CA ARG A 142 -6.37 0.16 14.42
C ARG A 142 -6.71 -1.08 15.27
N GLN A 143 -7.79 -1.82 14.94
CA GLN A 143 -8.14 -3.09 15.58
C GLN A 143 -7.06 -4.18 15.43
N HIS A 144 -6.09 -3.98 14.56
CA HIS A 144 -4.90 -4.83 14.42
C HIS A 144 -3.64 -4.18 15.02
N ASP A 145 -3.78 -3.26 15.97
CA ASP A 145 -2.70 -2.56 16.66
C ASP A 145 -1.78 -1.80 15.69
N VAL A 146 -2.34 -1.23 14.63
CA VAL A 146 -1.63 -0.40 13.67
C VAL A 146 -2.28 0.98 13.62
N ARG A 147 -1.44 2.04 13.66
CA ARG A 147 -1.86 3.43 13.51
C ARG A 147 -1.20 4.05 12.29
N LEU A 148 -1.98 4.75 11.49
CA LEU A 148 -1.51 5.64 10.44
C LEU A 148 -1.48 7.05 11.02
N GLU A 149 -0.29 7.60 11.28
CA GLU A 149 -0.16 8.97 11.83
C GLU A 149 -0.57 10.03 10.83
N TYR A 150 -0.33 9.75 9.56
CA TYR A 150 -0.67 10.64 8.45
C TYR A 150 -1.18 9.82 7.27
N LEU A 151 -2.33 10.21 6.76
CA LEU A 151 -2.92 9.60 5.57
C LEU A 151 -2.90 10.60 4.43
N ASP A 152 -1.95 10.45 3.51
CA ASP A 152 -1.91 11.24 2.29
C ASP A 152 -3.09 10.83 1.38
N PRO A 153 -3.89 11.78 0.86
CA PRO A 153 -4.97 11.47 -0.07
C PRO A 153 -4.51 10.70 -1.32
N SER A 154 -3.23 10.82 -1.71
CA SER A 154 -2.65 10.03 -2.81
C SER A 154 -2.55 8.54 -2.47
N ASN A 155 -2.51 8.18 -1.19
CA ASN A 155 -2.41 6.82 -0.67
C ASN A 155 -3.79 6.20 -0.39
N VAL A 156 -4.87 6.95 -0.63
CA VAL A 156 -6.24 6.47 -0.52
C VAL A 156 -6.81 6.27 -1.91
N HIS A 157 -7.18 5.04 -2.24
CA HIS A 157 -7.68 4.67 -3.56
C HIS A 157 -9.13 4.20 -3.48
N LEU A 158 -9.95 4.67 -4.40
CA LEU A 158 -11.30 4.17 -4.60
C LEU A 158 -11.32 3.18 -5.76
N CYS A 159 -11.72 1.94 -5.48
CA CYS A 159 -11.85 0.85 -6.43
C CYS A 159 -13.28 0.31 -6.40
N GLY A 160 -14.12 0.73 -7.34
CA GLY A 160 -15.57 0.50 -7.23
C GLY A 160 -16.13 1.23 -6.02
N ASP A 161 -16.83 0.49 -5.15
CA ASP A 161 -17.43 1.00 -3.92
C ASP A 161 -16.54 0.74 -2.68
N ALA A 162 -15.30 0.29 -2.86
CA ALA A 162 -14.38 -0.02 -1.78
C ALA A 162 -13.22 0.98 -1.74
N LEU A 163 -12.85 1.38 -0.52
CA LEU A 163 -11.71 2.24 -0.27
C LEU A 163 -10.52 1.40 0.18
N TRP A 164 -9.37 1.66 -0.42
CA TRP A 164 -8.12 0.97 -0.19
C TRP A 164 -7.04 1.93 0.25
N ILE A 165 -6.22 1.49 1.20
CA ILE A 165 -5.08 2.26 1.69
C ILE A 165 -3.80 1.58 1.20
N VAL A 166 -2.92 2.37 0.60
CA VAL A 166 -1.61 1.95 0.10
C VAL A 166 -0.51 2.74 0.80
N ASP A 167 0.75 2.31 0.63
CA ASP A 167 1.93 2.99 1.18
C ASP A 167 1.92 3.06 2.72
N LEU A 168 2.21 1.91 3.33
CA LEU A 168 2.15 1.72 4.79
C LEU A 168 3.51 1.96 5.48
N GLU A 169 4.50 2.51 4.79
CA GLU A 169 5.88 2.63 5.29
C GLU A 169 6.00 3.52 6.55
N HIS A 170 5.07 4.46 6.75
CA HIS A 170 5.00 5.34 7.91
C HIS A 170 3.98 4.89 8.97
N ALA A 171 3.35 3.73 8.79
CA ALA A 171 2.45 3.19 9.80
C ALA A 171 3.23 2.72 11.04
N GLN A 172 2.60 2.77 12.21
CA GLN A 172 3.20 2.40 13.47
C GLN A 172 2.46 1.23 14.12
N LEU A 173 3.22 0.30 14.71
CA LEU A 173 2.67 -0.66 15.63
C LEU A 173 2.42 0.03 16.98
N ILE A 174 1.21 -0.11 17.50
CA ILE A 174 0.85 0.38 18.83
C ILE A 174 0.65 -0.79 19.80
N PRO A 175 0.99 -0.63 21.08
CA PRO A 175 0.68 -1.63 22.09
C PRO A 175 -0.83 -1.88 22.18
N SER A 176 -1.24 -3.15 22.30
CA SER A 176 -2.66 -3.55 22.30
C SER A 176 -3.48 -2.94 23.44
N ASP A 177 -2.84 -2.62 24.56
CA ASP A 177 -3.45 -1.93 25.69
C ASP A 177 -3.82 -0.47 25.36
N LEU A 178 -3.00 0.22 24.57
CA LEU A 178 -3.26 1.59 24.15
C LEU A 178 -4.32 1.68 23.04
N SER A 179 -4.40 0.68 22.16
CA SER A 179 -5.41 0.65 21.09
C SER A 179 -6.84 0.58 21.66
N HIS A 180 -7.03 -0.20 22.72
CA HIS A 180 -8.34 -0.34 23.38
C HIS A 180 -8.75 0.89 24.22
N GLU A 181 -7.80 1.60 24.81
CA GLU A 181 -8.08 2.84 25.54
C GLU A 181 -8.54 3.96 24.59
N GLU A 182 -7.84 4.13 23.48
CA GLU A 182 -8.20 5.14 22.45
C GLU A 182 -9.57 4.84 21.81
N GLU A 183 -9.89 3.56 21.51
CA GLU A 183 -11.21 3.16 20.98
C GLU A 183 -12.33 3.50 21.97
N LYS A 184 -12.12 3.25 23.26
CA LYS A 184 -13.09 3.54 24.29
C LYS A 184 -13.32 5.04 24.48
N GLU A 185 -12.26 5.85 24.44
CA GLU A 185 -12.40 7.30 24.50
C GLU A 185 -13.14 7.88 23.28
N GLU A 186 -12.93 7.31 22.10
CA GLU A 186 -13.62 7.73 20.87
C GLU A 186 -15.10 7.33 20.90
N GLU A 187 -15.42 6.11 21.36
CA GLU A 187 -16.82 5.67 21.58
C GLU A 187 -17.53 6.53 22.62
N ASP A 188 -16.88 6.88 23.72
CA ASP A 188 -17.47 7.70 24.78
C ASP A 188 -17.72 9.14 24.28
N ARG A 189 -16.83 9.73 23.48
CA ARG A 189 -17.05 11.03 22.81
C ARG A 189 -18.23 11.00 21.84
N LEU A 190 -18.42 9.92 21.10
CA LEU A 190 -19.54 9.77 20.15
C LEU A 190 -20.89 9.58 20.86
N ARG A 191 -20.90 9.04 22.11
CA ARG A 191 -22.12 8.90 22.92
C ARG A 191 -22.58 10.19 23.60
N GLU A 192 -21.67 11.16 23.74
CA GLU A 192 -21.94 12.47 24.35
C GLU A 192 -22.43 13.52 23.34
N GLN A 193 -22.49 13.24 22.06
CA GLN A 193 -23.03 14.08 20.98
C GLN A 193 -24.47 13.67 20.62
#